data_9954c8408cc4342667728a07f6ef7779
#
_entry.id   9954c8408cc4342667728a07f6ef7779
#
_cell.length_a   1.000
_cell.length_b   1.000
_cell.length_c   1.000
_cell.angle_alpha   90.00
_cell.angle_beta   90.00
_cell.angle_gamma   90.00
#
_symmetry.space_group_name_H-M   'P 1'
#
loop_
_entity.id
_entity.type
_entity.pdbx_description
1 polymer ?
#
loop_
_entity_poly.entity_id
_entity_poly.type
_entity_poly.pdbx_seq_one_letter_code
_entity_poly.pdbx_strand_id
1 'polypeptide(L)'
;MKSTMGFNRLVPNVYYKDINDGLKLFVDCLGLRIGHEELSSKEPFCVIESNEFHLMLFEHEALAKEHQPEFRLVTNNIEEAYKRISLSHPEYLHPNLSKITLRPWGAKEFALRDGQVCLIIQQW
;
A
#
# COMPACT_ATOMS: atom_id res chain seq x y z
N MET A 1 16.69 -1.23 23.63
CA MET A 1 16.68 -2.59 24.22
C MET A 1 16.59 -3.63 23.11
N LYS A 2 17.39 -4.66 23.19
CA LYS A 2 17.43 -5.72 22.22
C LYS A 2 16.32 -6.73 22.50
N SER A 3 15.52 -7.08 21.49
CA SER A 3 14.51 -8.12 21.63
C SER A 3 15.15 -9.49 21.72
N THR A 4 14.73 -10.29 22.72
CA THR A 4 15.18 -11.66 22.88
C THR A 4 14.46 -12.63 21.93
N MET A 5 13.34 -12.22 21.31
CA MET A 5 12.57 -13.02 20.37
C MET A 5 13.09 -12.93 18.92
N GLY A 6 14.00 -11.98 18.66
CA GLY A 6 14.66 -11.88 17.35
C GLY A 6 13.80 -11.36 16.19
N PHE A 7 12.74 -10.62 16.48
CA PHE A 7 11.95 -9.99 15.41
C PHE A 7 12.79 -9.01 14.63
N ASN A 8 12.75 -9.08 13.29
CA ASN A 8 13.58 -8.24 12.43
C ASN A 8 12.82 -7.57 11.28
N ARG A 9 11.53 -7.85 11.12
CA ARG A 9 10.70 -7.17 10.11
C ARG A 9 9.22 -7.33 10.42
N LEU A 10 8.42 -6.47 9.81
CA LEU A 10 6.97 -6.52 9.86
C LEU A 10 6.44 -6.74 8.44
N VAL A 11 5.51 -7.68 8.27
CA VAL A 11 4.88 -7.94 6.96
C VAL A 11 3.36 -7.82 7.13
N PRO A 12 2.75 -6.71 6.70
CA PRO A 12 1.30 -6.54 6.77
C PRO A 12 0.57 -7.44 5.77
N ASN A 13 -0.66 -7.81 6.12
CA ASN A 13 -1.57 -8.51 5.21
C ASN A 13 -2.67 -7.56 4.75
N VAL A 14 -2.99 -7.60 3.47
CA VAL A 14 -4.13 -6.88 2.89
C VAL A 14 -5.02 -7.89 2.19
N TYR A 15 -6.32 -7.82 2.49
CA TYR A 15 -7.29 -8.75 1.94
C TYR A 15 -8.15 -8.04 0.90
N TYR A 16 -8.42 -8.71 -0.22
CA TYR A 16 -9.25 -8.22 -1.30
C TYR A 16 -10.31 -9.23 -1.65
N LYS A 17 -11.50 -8.77 -2.03
CA LYS A 17 -12.50 -9.62 -2.64
C LYS A 17 -11.99 -10.17 -3.98
N ASP A 18 -11.36 -9.30 -4.77
CA ASP A 18 -10.67 -9.65 -6.01
C ASP A 18 -9.23 -9.14 -5.89
N ILE A 19 -8.27 -10.06 -5.85
CA ILE A 19 -6.86 -9.72 -5.66
C ILE A 19 -6.31 -8.84 -6.79
N ASN A 20 -6.92 -8.88 -7.97
CA ASN A 20 -6.51 -8.03 -9.08
C ASN A 20 -6.69 -6.54 -8.77
N ASP A 21 -7.63 -6.18 -7.92
CA ASP A 21 -7.79 -4.78 -7.47
C ASP A 21 -6.58 -4.33 -6.67
N GLY A 22 -6.04 -5.22 -5.85
CA GLY A 22 -4.81 -4.94 -5.11
C GLY A 22 -3.59 -4.83 -6.00
N LEU A 23 -3.50 -5.69 -7.02
CA LEU A 23 -2.41 -5.64 -7.98
C LEU A 23 -2.42 -4.33 -8.77
N LYS A 24 -3.59 -3.81 -9.10
CA LYS A 24 -3.71 -2.50 -9.77
C LYS A 24 -3.10 -1.38 -8.94
N LEU A 25 -3.40 -1.37 -7.64
CA LEU A 25 -2.87 -0.32 -6.76
C LEU A 25 -1.37 -0.50 -6.51
N PHE A 26 -0.97 -1.69 -6.04
CA PHE A 26 0.40 -1.88 -5.57
C PHE A 26 1.41 -2.06 -6.71
N VAL A 27 1.03 -2.71 -7.78
CA VAL A 27 1.94 -2.96 -8.91
C VAL A 27 1.79 -1.90 -9.99
N ASP A 28 0.60 -1.70 -10.52
CA ASP A 28 0.39 -0.80 -11.65
C ASP A 28 0.55 0.67 -11.27
N CYS A 29 -0.04 1.08 -10.13
CA CYS A 29 0.02 2.46 -9.69
C CYS A 29 1.33 2.77 -8.96
N LEU A 30 1.70 1.96 -7.97
CA LEU A 30 2.86 2.25 -7.11
C LEU A 30 4.18 1.72 -7.65
N GLY A 31 4.15 0.86 -8.67
CA GLY A 31 5.37 0.33 -9.27
C GLY A 31 6.12 -0.68 -8.41
N LEU A 32 5.45 -1.28 -7.43
CA LEU A 32 6.04 -2.34 -6.62
C LEU A 32 6.03 -3.64 -7.42
N ARG A 33 6.83 -4.62 -7.01
CA ARG A 33 6.93 -5.89 -7.75
C ARG A 33 6.32 -7.04 -6.98
N ILE A 34 5.94 -8.07 -7.74
CA ILE A 34 5.48 -9.33 -7.18
C ILE A 34 6.73 -10.20 -6.95
N GLY A 35 6.96 -10.62 -5.71
CA GLY A 35 8.04 -11.53 -5.36
C GLY A 35 7.61 -12.98 -5.59
N HIS A 36 6.85 -13.53 -4.64
CA HIS A 36 6.27 -14.86 -4.77
C HIS A 36 4.78 -14.75 -5.07
N GLU A 37 4.25 -15.64 -5.92
CA GLU A 37 2.83 -15.62 -6.22
C GLU A 37 2.22 -17.03 -6.30
N GLU A 38 0.95 -17.13 -5.90
CA GLU A 38 0.10 -18.32 -6.13
C GLU A 38 -1.29 -17.82 -6.52
N LEU A 39 -1.34 -17.07 -7.61
CA LEU A 39 -2.57 -16.39 -8.06
C LEU A 39 -3.59 -17.34 -8.67
N SER A 40 -3.15 -18.53 -9.12
CA SER A 40 -4.03 -19.54 -9.72
C SER A 40 -4.51 -20.59 -8.72
N SER A 41 -4.17 -20.46 -7.44
CA SER A 41 -4.59 -21.39 -6.41
C SER A 41 -6.04 -21.12 -5.99
N LYS A 42 -6.61 -22.05 -5.19
CA LYS A 42 -7.96 -21.87 -4.62
C LYS A 42 -8.02 -20.71 -3.64
N GLU A 43 -6.89 -20.38 -3.03
CA GLU A 43 -6.74 -19.25 -2.13
C GLU A 43 -5.63 -18.35 -2.68
N PRO A 44 -5.96 -17.52 -3.69
CA PRO A 44 -4.94 -16.71 -4.34
C PRO A 44 -4.23 -15.77 -3.37
N PHE A 45 -2.91 -15.69 -3.49
CA PHE A 45 -2.12 -14.74 -2.74
C PHE A 45 -0.83 -14.40 -3.48
N CYS A 46 -0.21 -13.30 -3.07
CA CYS A 46 1.12 -12.95 -3.54
C CYS A 46 1.84 -12.10 -2.50
N VAL A 47 3.17 -12.06 -2.63
CA VAL A 47 4.01 -11.15 -1.87
C VAL A 47 4.32 -9.95 -2.73
N ILE A 48 4.03 -8.75 -2.23
CA ILE A 48 4.40 -7.50 -2.88
C ILE A 48 5.64 -6.98 -2.19
N GLU A 49 6.62 -6.55 -2.98
CA GLU A 49 7.89 -6.12 -2.41
C GLU A 49 8.49 -4.90 -3.09
N SER A 50 9.25 -4.17 -2.30
CA SER A 50 10.21 -3.17 -2.74
C SER A 50 11.58 -3.58 -2.19
N ASN A 51 12.59 -2.72 -2.35
CA ASN A 51 13.90 -2.99 -1.76
C ASN A 51 13.89 -2.91 -0.23
N GLU A 52 12.90 -2.22 0.36
CA GLU A 52 12.89 -1.88 1.78
C GLU A 52 11.83 -2.62 2.59
N PHE A 53 10.75 -3.09 1.95
CA PHE A 53 9.65 -3.68 2.68
C PHE A 53 8.90 -4.73 1.87
N HIS A 54 8.08 -5.51 2.57
CA HIS A 54 7.17 -6.50 1.99
C HIS A 54 5.78 -6.31 2.57
N LEU A 55 4.77 -6.68 1.79
CA LEU A 55 3.43 -6.93 2.29
C LEU A 55 2.83 -8.10 1.51
N MET A 56 1.74 -8.67 2.02
CA MET A 56 1.09 -9.80 1.36
C MET A 56 -0.33 -9.44 0.98
N LEU A 57 -0.72 -9.80 -0.23
CA LEU A 57 -2.09 -9.68 -0.70
C LEU A 57 -2.74 -11.05 -0.70
N PHE A 58 -3.96 -11.12 -0.19
CA PHE A 58 -4.77 -12.33 -0.19
C PHE A 58 -6.13 -12.05 -0.79
N GLU A 59 -6.66 -13.03 -1.55
CA GLU A 59 -8.05 -12.97 -1.98
C GLU A 59 -8.90 -13.67 -0.93
N HIS A 60 -9.71 -12.92 -0.20
CA HIS A 60 -10.57 -13.45 0.85
C HIS A 60 -11.69 -12.44 1.13
N GLU A 61 -12.88 -12.71 0.61
CA GLU A 61 -13.99 -11.75 0.67
C GLU A 61 -14.41 -11.40 2.09
N ALA A 62 -14.54 -12.39 2.98
CA ALA A 62 -14.98 -12.14 4.35
C ALA A 62 -13.97 -11.27 5.12
N LEU A 63 -12.68 -11.58 5.02
CA LEU A 63 -11.64 -10.80 5.69
C LEU A 63 -11.49 -9.41 5.06
N ALA A 64 -11.73 -9.28 3.75
CA ALA A 64 -11.73 -7.98 3.10
C ALA A 64 -12.80 -7.05 3.67
N LYS A 65 -13.98 -7.60 4.01
CA LYS A 65 -15.05 -6.82 4.65
C LYS A 65 -14.71 -6.41 6.08
N GLU A 66 -13.99 -7.26 6.82
CA GLU A 66 -13.64 -7.01 8.21
C GLU A 66 -12.45 -6.07 8.39
N HIS A 67 -11.52 -6.05 7.43
CA HIS A 67 -10.24 -5.37 7.56
C HIS A 67 -10.01 -4.40 6.41
N GLN A 68 -10.10 -3.12 6.71
CA GLN A 68 -9.78 -2.03 5.78
C GLN A 68 -8.64 -1.23 6.37
N PRO A 69 -7.40 -1.70 6.21
CA PRO A 69 -6.25 -1.11 6.88
C PRO A 69 -5.82 0.23 6.30
N GLU A 70 -5.06 0.96 7.10
CA GLU A 70 -4.41 2.19 6.70
C GLU A 70 -2.91 2.03 6.94
N PHE A 71 -2.11 2.39 5.94
CA PHE A 71 -0.65 2.35 6.03
C PHE A 71 -0.04 3.67 5.62
N ARG A 72 1.18 3.92 6.10
CA ARG A 72 2.02 4.99 5.59
C ARG A 72 3.17 4.40 4.79
N LEU A 73 3.38 4.96 3.59
CA LEU A 73 4.55 4.68 2.78
C LEU A 73 5.43 5.93 2.79
N VAL A 74 6.63 5.79 3.28
CA VAL A 74 7.56 6.92 3.38
C VAL A 74 8.41 6.99 2.13
N THR A 75 8.52 8.18 1.55
CA THR A 75 9.32 8.43 0.35
C THR A 75 10.30 9.58 0.60
N ASN A 76 11.38 9.60 -0.17
CA ASN A 76 12.33 10.71 -0.17
C ASN A 76 11.99 11.75 -1.24
N ASN A 77 10.99 11.50 -2.08
CA ASN A 77 10.59 12.41 -3.15
C ASN A 77 9.08 12.36 -3.37
N ILE A 78 8.35 13.02 -2.48
CA ILE A 78 6.89 13.02 -2.51
C ILE A 78 6.33 13.75 -3.74
N GLU A 79 7.01 14.79 -4.23
CA GLU A 79 6.59 15.53 -5.42
C GLU A 79 6.58 14.64 -6.65
N GLU A 80 7.61 13.81 -6.82
CA GLU A 80 7.67 12.87 -7.94
C GLU A 80 6.63 11.78 -7.82
N ALA A 81 6.42 11.24 -6.63
CA ALA A 81 5.38 10.24 -6.39
C ALA A 81 3.99 10.82 -6.72
N TYR A 82 3.71 12.02 -6.24
CA TYR A 82 2.45 12.69 -6.50
C TYR A 82 2.23 12.93 -8.00
N LYS A 83 3.26 13.43 -8.68
CA LYS A 83 3.19 13.70 -10.12
C LYS A 83 2.87 12.44 -10.91
N ARG A 84 3.56 11.34 -10.65
CA ARG A 84 3.34 10.08 -11.36
C ARG A 84 1.95 9.52 -11.11
N ILE A 85 1.52 9.47 -9.86
CA ILE A 85 0.22 8.93 -9.50
C ILE A 85 -0.91 9.80 -10.07
N SER A 86 -0.79 11.13 -9.96
CA SER A 86 -1.79 12.06 -10.48
C SER A 86 -1.99 11.92 -11.98
N LEU A 87 -0.92 11.62 -12.72
CA LEU A 87 -0.99 11.44 -14.16
C LEU A 87 -1.51 10.07 -14.58
N SER A 88 -1.11 9.01 -13.86
CA SER A 88 -1.43 7.64 -14.27
C SER A 88 -2.71 7.09 -13.65
N HIS A 89 -2.97 7.41 -12.38
CA HIS A 89 -4.07 6.83 -11.60
C HIS A 89 -4.72 7.87 -10.69
N PRO A 90 -5.21 9.00 -11.24
CA PRO A 90 -5.81 10.06 -10.41
C PRO A 90 -7.03 9.60 -9.62
N GLU A 91 -7.70 8.54 -10.07
CA GLU A 91 -8.88 7.98 -9.40
C GLU A 91 -8.58 7.44 -8.01
N TYR A 92 -7.32 7.13 -7.70
CA TYR A 92 -6.94 6.67 -6.37
C TYR A 92 -6.73 7.80 -5.36
N LEU A 93 -6.59 9.05 -5.82
CA LEU A 93 -6.36 10.16 -4.90
C LEU A 93 -7.52 10.30 -3.92
N HIS A 94 -7.22 10.29 -2.63
CA HIS A 94 -8.23 10.39 -1.57
C HIS A 94 -8.79 11.82 -1.54
N PRO A 95 -10.10 12.03 -1.61
CA PRO A 95 -10.68 13.37 -1.71
C PRO A 95 -10.35 14.29 -0.53
N ASN A 96 -10.10 13.73 0.65
CA ASN A 96 -9.78 14.52 1.84
C ASN A 96 -8.30 14.84 1.98
N LEU A 97 -7.43 14.23 1.16
CA LEU A 97 -6.00 14.46 1.18
C LEU A 97 -5.43 14.21 -0.23
N SER A 98 -6.02 14.90 -1.21
CA SER A 98 -5.74 14.68 -2.63
C SER A 98 -4.53 15.45 -3.15
N LYS A 99 -3.93 16.31 -2.33
CA LYS A 99 -2.77 17.13 -2.70
C LYS A 99 -1.73 17.05 -1.60
N ILE A 100 -0.46 17.24 -1.96
CA ILE A 100 0.62 17.31 -0.98
C ILE A 100 0.29 18.40 0.04
N THR A 101 0.21 18.02 1.30
CA THR A 101 -0.19 18.89 2.40
C THR A 101 0.82 18.79 3.53
N LEU A 102 1.30 19.93 4.01
CA LEU A 102 2.13 19.96 5.21
C LEU A 102 1.25 19.73 6.42
N ARG A 103 1.58 18.69 7.19
CA ARG A 103 0.81 18.32 8.37
C ARG A 103 1.35 18.99 9.62
N PRO A 104 0.51 19.14 10.67
CA PRO A 104 0.95 19.77 11.92
C PRO A 104 2.18 19.13 12.57
N TRP A 105 2.41 17.84 12.31
CA TRP A 105 3.58 17.13 12.85
C TRP A 105 4.84 17.27 12.01
N GLY A 106 4.80 18.05 10.92
CA GLY A 106 5.98 18.39 10.15
C GLY A 106 6.21 17.60 8.88
N ALA A 107 5.45 16.53 8.65
CA ALA A 107 5.56 15.75 7.43
C ALA A 107 4.67 16.32 6.33
N LYS A 108 5.07 16.11 5.07
CA LYS A 108 4.22 16.35 3.91
C LYS A 108 3.51 15.04 3.56
N GLU A 109 2.22 15.12 3.25
CA GLU A 109 1.42 13.92 2.97
C GLU A 109 0.39 14.15 1.88
N PHE A 110 0.09 13.10 1.13
CA PHE A 110 -1.15 12.95 0.37
C PHE A 110 -1.60 11.50 0.49
N ALA A 111 -2.86 11.21 0.19
CA ALA A 111 -3.38 9.87 0.43
C ALA A 111 -4.02 9.26 -0.81
N LEU A 112 -3.99 7.94 -0.86
CA LEU A 112 -4.63 7.12 -1.88
C LEU A 112 -5.63 6.19 -1.21
N ARG A 113 -6.68 5.85 -1.94
CA ARG A 113 -7.62 4.82 -1.52
C ARG A 113 -8.15 4.05 -2.72
N ASP A 114 -8.46 2.77 -2.51
CA ASP A 114 -9.10 1.94 -3.53
C ASP A 114 -10.37 1.26 -3.03
N GLY A 115 -10.90 1.70 -1.87
CA GLY A 115 -12.05 1.08 -1.23
C GLY A 115 -11.70 -0.03 -0.26
N GLN A 116 -10.49 -0.57 -0.30
CA GLN A 116 -10.04 -1.65 0.59
C GLN A 116 -8.93 -1.20 1.52
N VAL A 117 -8.03 -0.36 1.03
CA VAL A 117 -6.90 0.16 1.80
C VAL A 117 -6.78 1.66 1.61
N CYS A 118 -6.31 2.34 2.64
CA CYS A 118 -5.92 3.74 2.59
C CYS A 118 -4.40 3.82 2.74
N LEU A 119 -3.74 4.43 1.78
CA LEU A 119 -2.29 4.60 1.80
C LEU A 119 -1.96 6.08 1.91
N ILE A 120 -1.25 6.45 2.97
CA ILE A 120 -0.76 7.81 3.14
C ILE A 120 0.70 7.84 2.67
N ILE A 121 0.97 8.61 1.63
CA ILE A 121 2.33 8.81 1.13
C ILE A 121 2.93 9.97 1.91
N GLN A 122 4.08 9.75 2.50
CA GLN A 122 4.63 10.66 3.50
C GLN A 122 6.10 10.94 3.25
N GLN A 123 6.49 12.21 3.43
CA GLN A 123 7.90 12.61 3.45
C GLN A 123 8.15 13.53 4.64
N TRP A 124 9.12 13.17 5.42
CA TRP A 124 9.59 13.97 6.56
C TRP A 124 10.60 15.06 6.18
#